data_2557d0f9068839dc48e10d8970408f1d
#
_entry.id   2557d0f9068839dc48e10d8970408f1d
#
_cell.length_a   1.000
_cell.length_b   1.000
_cell.length_c   1.000
_cell.angle_alpha   90.00
_cell.angle_beta   90.00
_cell.angle_gamma   90.00
#
_symmetry.space_group_name_H-M   'P 1'
#
loop_
_entity.id
_entity.type
_entity.pdbx_description
1 polymer ?
#
loop_
_entity_poly.entity_id
_entity_poly.type
_entity_poly.pdbx_seq_one_letter_code
_entity_poly.pdbx_strand_id
1 'polypeptide(L)'
;SFRDVIAACASKEDTRGNWIDDEIFESYCALHQAGHAHSVEVWDEDRLVGGLYGVTLRGAFFGESMFHRVKDTSKVALCFLVDRLCDGGYQLLDLQWVTPHLRQFGAVDISRARYLTQLAESMQLDCRFDGPRSLRGGPVREPNRSGGRDSAPGSSSSGAPSARCAPSSRS
;
A
#
# COMPACT_ATOMS: atom_id res chain seq x y z
N SER A 1 -10.92 -12.96 -1.92
CA SER A 1 -12.34 -12.66 -1.76
C SER A 1 -12.55 -11.31 -1.05
N PHE A 2 -12.95 -10.30 -1.82
CA PHE A 2 -13.10 -8.91 -1.31
C PHE A 2 -14.06 -8.82 -0.12
N ARG A 3 -15.22 -9.52 -0.20
CA ARG A 3 -16.23 -9.52 0.90
C ARG A 3 -15.66 -10.08 2.20
N ASP A 4 -14.81 -11.09 2.15
CA ASP A 4 -14.20 -11.67 3.35
C ASP A 4 -13.16 -10.74 3.97
N VAL A 5 -12.43 -9.96 3.15
CA VAL A 5 -11.49 -8.96 3.65
C VAL A 5 -12.21 -7.82 4.36
N ILE A 6 -13.26 -7.25 3.74
CA ILE A 6 -14.00 -6.15 4.37
C ILE A 6 -14.75 -6.63 5.63
N ALA A 7 -15.31 -7.85 5.61
CA ALA A 7 -15.92 -8.44 6.81
C ALA A 7 -14.90 -8.64 7.93
N ALA A 8 -13.67 -9.09 7.62
CA ALA A 8 -12.61 -9.23 8.61
C ALA A 8 -12.13 -7.86 9.14
N CYS A 9 -12.14 -6.82 8.32
CA CYS A 9 -11.85 -5.45 8.76
C CYS A 9 -12.97 -4.90 9.66
N ALA A 10 -14.25 -5.19 9.36
CA ALA A 10 -15.40 -4.80 10.14
C ALA A 10 -15.48 -5.49 11.50
N SER A 11 -15.02 -6.74 11.59
CA SER A 11 -15.01 -7.52 12.84
C SER A 11 -13.86 -7.17 13.79
N LYS A 12 -12.96 -6.25 13.40
CA LYS A 12 -11.83 -5.84 14.21
C LYS A 12 -12.34 -4.99 15.39
N GLU A 13 -12.06 -5.43 16.61
CA GLU A 13 -12.25 -4.62 17.81
C GLU A 13 -11.24 -3.46 17.80
N ASP A 14 -11.60 -2.34 17.21
CA ASP A 14 -10.86 -1.08 17.35
C ASP A 14 -11.45 -0.29 18.52
N THR A 15 -10.61 0.32 19.33
CA THR A 15 -11.00 1.22 20.44
C THR A 15 -11.83 2.42 19.98
N ARG A 16 -11.91 2.68 18.68
CA ARG A 16 -12.71 3.74 18.05
C ARG A 16 -14.09 3.29 17.57
N GLY A 17 -14.46 2.04 17.82
CA GLY A 17 -15.70 1.44 17.34
C GLY A 17 -15.61 0.93 15.89
N ASN A 18 -16.54 0.07 15.51
CA ASN A 18 -16.66 -0.40 14.13
C ASN A 18 -17.37 0.69 13.30
N TRP A 19 -16.63 1.32 12.35
CA TRP A 19 -17.19 2.32 11.45
C TRP A 19 -17.79 1.71 10.17
N ILE A 20 -17.54 0.40 9.94
CA ILE A 20 -18.05 -0.33 8.78
C ILE A 20 -19.39 -0.95 9.20
N ASP A 21 -20.46 -0.25 8.97
CA ASP A 21 -21.81 -0.77 9.07
C ASP A 21 -22.26 -1.49 7.80
N ASP A 22 -23.49 -2.02 7.78
CA ASP A 22 -24.01 -2.77 6.64
C ASP A 22 -24.11 -1.92 5.36
N GLU A 23 -24.43 -0.63 5.48
CA GLU A 23 -24.55 0.28 4.34
C GLU A 23 -23.16 0.57 3.72
N ILE A 24 -22.17 0.84 4.57
CA ILE A 24 -20.77 1.04 4.16
C ILE A 24 -20.23 -0.25 3.55
N PHE A 25 -20.50 -1.40 4.17
CA PHE A 25 -20.06 -2.69 3.66
C PHE A 25 -20.57 -2.96 2.23
N GLU A 26 -21.88 -2.81 2.01
CA GLU A 26 -22.47 -3.04 0.69
C GLU A 26 -22.02 -1.99 -0.34
N SER A 27 -21.78 -0.74 0.08
CA SER A 27 -21.25 0.31 -0.78
C SER A 27 -19.86 -0.04 -1.32
N TYR A 28 -18.95 -0.54 -0.47
CA TYR A 28 -17.63 -0.99 -0.92
C TYR A 28 -17.70 -2.25 -1.79
N CYS A 29 -18.64 -3.15 -1.50
CA CYS A 29 -18.89 -4.32 -2.35
C CYS A 29 -19.38 -3.90 -3.75
N ALA A 30 -20.24 -2.89 -3.84
CA ALA A 30 -20.67 -2.32 -5.12
C ALA A 30 -19.52 -1.62 -5.88
N LEU A 31 -18.66 -0.87 -5.18
CA LEU A 31 -17.45 -0.28 -5.76
C LEU A 31 -16.49 -1.36 -6.28
N HIS A 32 -16.36 -2.49 -5.56
CA HIS A 32 -15.55 -3.61 -6.03
C HIS A 32 -16.12 -4.24 -7.30
N GLN A 33 -17.43 -4.46 -7.38
CA GLN A 33 -18.08 -4.97 -8.59
C GLN A 33 -17.94 -4.02 -9.77
N ALA A 34 -17.92 -2.71 -9.52
CA ALA A 34 -17.66 -1.68 -10.52
C ALA A 34 -16.17 -1.55 -10.91
N GLY A 35 -15.25 -2.28 -10.26
CA GLY A 35 -13.80 -2.25 -10.52
C GLY A 35 -13.06 -1.08 -9.87
N HIS A 36 -13.66 -0.43 -8.87
CA HIS A 36 -13.06 0.72 -8.18
C HIS A 36 -12.51 0.40 -6.79
N ALA A 37 -12.95 -0.68 -6.16
CA ALA A 37 -12.39 -1.13 -4.89
C ALA A 37 -11.67 -2.47 -5.05
N HIS A 38 -10.54 -2.62 -4.38
CA HIS A 38 -9.67 -3.80 -4.48
C HIS A 38 -9.16 -4.23 -3.12
N SER A 39 -8.85 -5.52 -2.99
CA SER A 39 -8.23 -6.10 -1.80
C SER A 39 -6.89 -6.73 -2.14
N VAL A 40 -6.01 -6.80 -1.14
CA VAL A 40 -4.86 -7.68 -1.11
C VAL A 40 -5.04 -8.65 0.02
N GLU A 41 -4.95 -9.92 -0.26
CA GLU A 41 -5.28 -11.02 0.62
C GLU A 41 -4.03 -11.84 0.95
N VAL A 42 -3.91 -12.24 2.20
CA VAL A 42 -2.86 -13.16 2.64
C VAL A 42 -3.52 -14.41 3.18
N TRP A 43 -3.19 -15.52 2.54
CA TRP A 43 -3.74 -16.82 2.83
C TRP A 43 -2.66 -17.74 3.43
N ASP A 44 -3.07 -18.55 4.38
CA ASP A 44 -2.30 -19.66 4.95
C ASP A 44 -3.11 -20.92 4.66
N GLU A 45 -2.71 -21.67 3.65
CA GLU A 45 -3.53 -22.70 3.01
C GLU A 45 -4.90 -22.11 2.58
N ASP A 46 -6.00 -22.59 3.13
CA ASP A 46 -7.36 -22.15 2.82
C ASP A 46 -7.90 -21.10 3.81
N ARG A 47 -7.07 -20.57 4.71
CA ARG A 47 -7.46 -19.59 5.72
C ARG A 47 -6.99 -18.20 5.35
N LEU A 48 -7.92 -17.27 5.28
CA LEU A 48 -7.61 -15.85 5.15
C LEU A 48 -7.04 -15.32 6.48
N VAL A 49 -5.73 -15.06 6.53
CA VAL A 49 -5.01 -14.71 7.77
C VAL A 49 -4.63 -13.24 7.87
N GLY A 50 -4.74 -12.49 6.81
CA GLY A 50 -4.52 -11.05 6.80
C GLY A 50 -4.91 -10.43 5.47
N GLY A 51 -4.99 -9.11 5.43
CA GLY A 51 -5.32 -8.40 4.21
C GLY A 51 -5.61 -6.93 4.47
N LEU A 52 -5.87 -6.25 3.37
CA LEU A 52 -6.28 -4.85 3.34
C LEU A 52 -7.21 -4.62 2.15
N TYR A 53 -7.95 -3.52 2.18
CA TYR A 53 -8.70 -3.06 1.03
C TYR A 53 -8.63 -1.54 0.89
N GLY A 54 -8.97 -1.07 -0.28
CA GLY A 54 -9.02 0.35 -0.61
C GLY A 54 -9.67 0.62 -1.95
N VAL A 55 -9.72 1.89 -2.31
CA VAL A 55 -10.36 2.39 -3.52
C VAL A 55 -9.32 2.93 -4.48
N THR A 56 -9.47 2.65 -5.77
CA THR A 56 -8.67 3.22 -6.84
C THR A 56 -9.42 4.35 -7.52
N LEU A 57 -8.71 5.44 -7.78
CA LEU A 57 -9.20 6.52 -8.61
C LEU A 57 -8.05 7.02 -9.49
N ARG A 58 -8.09 6.66 -10.77
CA ARG A 58 -7.00 6.99 -11.70
C ARG A 58 -5.65 6.46 -11.21
N GLY A 59 -4.66 7.33 -11.01
CA GLY A 59 -3.33 6.98 -10.50
C GLY A 59 -3.19 7.08 -8.97
N ALA A 60 -4.30 7.15 -8.24
CA ALA A 60 -4.31 7.16 -6.78
C ALA A 60 -4.98 5.90 -6.21
N PHE A 61 -4.45 5.41 -5.09
CA PHE A 61 -5.05 4.36 -4.26
C PHE A 61 -5.28 4.90 -2.86
N PHE A 62 -6.49 4.74 -2.34
CA PHE A 62 -6.89 5.16 -1.00
C PHE A 62 -7.07 3.91 -0.13
N GLY A 63 -6.15 3.71 0.80
CA GLY A 63 -6.20 2.58 1.74
C GLY A 63 -7.24 2.85 2.82
N GLU A 64 -8.21 1.96 2.96
CA GLU A 64 -9.33 2.13 3.89
C GLU A 64 -9.09 1.41 5.20
N SER A 65 -8.84 0.12 5.16
CA SER A 65 -8.59 -0.65 6.36
C SER A 65 -7.72 -1.87 6.09
N MET A 66 -7.11 -2.39 7.15
CA MET A 66 -6.34 -3.64 7.12
C MET A 66 -6.60 -4.45 8.38
N PHE A 67 -6.44 -5.77 8.28
CA PHE A 67 -6.54 -6.68 9.41
C PHE A 67 -5.42 -7.72 9.38
N HIS A 68 -5.19 -8.37 10.52
CA HIS A 68 -4.34 -9.55 10.63
C HIS A 68 -4.89 -10.49 11.69
N ARG A 69 -4.87 -11.78 11.40
CA ARG A 69 -5.14 -12.87 12.35
C ARG A 69 -3.84 -13.56 12.75
N VAL A 70 -2.87 -13.55 11.84
CA VAL A 70 -1.50 -14.01 12.09
C VAL A 70 -0.58 -12.78 12.07
N LYS A 71 0.38 -12.74 13.00
CA LYS A 71 1.33 -11.63 13.15
C LYS A 71 1.99 -11.30 11.80
N ASP A 72 2.10 -10.00 11.51
CA ASP A 72 2.75 -9.42 10.34
C ASP A 72 2.06 -9.64 8.98
N THR A 73 0.94 -10.38 8.89
CA THR A 73 0.28 -10.64 7.61
C THR A 73 -0.32 -9.37 6.97
N SER A 74 -0.77 -8.39 7.76
CA SER A 74 -1.16 -7.08 7.21
C SER A 74 0.02 -6.30 6.62
N LYS A 75 1.23 -6.50 7.15
CA LYS A 75 2.45 -5.91 6.58
C LYS A 75 2.81 -6.57 5.25
N VAL A 76 2.69 -7.89 5.17
CA VAL A 76 2.86 -8.61 3.92
C VAL A 76 1.88 -8.09 2.87
N ALA A 77 0.60 -7.95 3.22
CA ALA A 77 -0.41 -7.37 2.32
C ALA A 77 -0.02 -5.97 1.84
N LEU A 78 0.48 -5.11 2.74
CA LEU A 78 0.91 -3.74 2.39
C LEU A 78 2.11 -3.74 1.42
N CYS A 79 3.11 -4.60 1.64
CA CYS A 79 4.23 -4.72 0.71
C CYS A 79 3.76 -5.14 -0.68
N PHE A 80 2.89 -6.15 -0.77
CA PHE A 80 2.31 -6.57 -2.05
C PHE A 80 1.46 -5.49 -2.72
N LEU A 81 0.72 -4.70 -1.93
CA LEU A 81 -0.01 -3.55 -2.45
C LEU A 81 0.96 -2.53 -3.09
N VAL A 82 2.02 -2.14 -2.37
CA VAL A 82 3.00 -1.17 -2.88
C VAL A 82 3.63 -1.66 -4.18
N ASP A 83 4.09 -2.91 -4.24
CA ASP A 83 4.64 -3.50 -5.45
C ASP A 83 3.62 -3.48 -6.60
N ARG A 84 2.37 -3.82 -6.32
CA ARG A 84 1.27 -3.80 -7.30
C ARG A 84 0.99 -2.40 -7.84
N LEU A 85 0.97 -1.41 -6.95
CA LEU A 85 0.74 -0.01 -7.33
C LEU A 85 1.90 0.53 -8.17
N CYS A 86 3.14 0.19 -7.81
CA CYS A 86 4.33 0.55 -8.60
C CYS A 86 4.27 -0.07 -10.01
N ASP A 87 3.94 -1.35 -10.11
CA ASP A 87 3.79 -2.05 -11.39
C ASP A 87 2.66 -1.46 -12.24
N GLY A 88 1.57 -1.04 -11.61
CA GLY A 88 0.41 -0.41 -12.23
C GLY A 88 0.60 1.07 -12.61
N GLY A 89 1.73 1.69 -12.24
CA GLY A 89 2.04 3.08 -12.54
C GLY A 89 1.34 4.10 -11.64
N TYR A 90 0.81 3.67 -10.49
CA TYR A 90 0.20 4.56 -9.51
C TYR A 90 1.24 5.50 -8.89
N GLN A 91 0.84 6.73 -8.58
CA GLN A 91 1.73 7.75 -8.02
C GLN A 91 1.37 8.21 -6.62
N LEU A 92 0.17 7.92 -6.15
CA LEU A 92 -0.29 8.27 -4.81
C LEU A 92 -0.87 7.04 -4.11
N LEU A 93 -0.34 6.73 -2.93
CA LEU A 93 -0.95 5.83 -1.95
C LEU A 93 -1.29 6.67 -0.72
N ASP A 94 -2.59 6.91 -0.51
CA ASP A 94 -3.12 7.60 0.66
C ASP A 94 -3.48 6.57 1.74
N LEU A 95 -2.86 6.68 2.91
CA LEU A 95 -3.10 5.81 4.07
C LEU A 95 -3.83 6.56 5.19
N GLN A 96 -4.29 7.79 4.93
CA GLN A 96 -5.03 8.69 5.82
C GLN A 96 -4.23 9.11 7.07
N TRP A 97 -3.70 8.15 7.83
CA TRP A 97 -2.94 8.39 9.07
C TRP A 97 -1.60 7.67 9.05
N VAL A 98 -0.53 8.39 9.39
CA VAL A 98 0.78 7.79 9.50
C VAL A 98 0.99 7.29 10.93
N THR A 99 0.90 5.98 11.11
CA THR A 99 1.23 5.32 12.38
C THR A 99 2.73 4.96 12.44
N PRO A 100 3.31 4.73 13.65
CA PRO A 100 4.68 4.24 13.77
C PRO A 100 4.92 2.96 12.96
N HIS A 101 3.89 2.12 12.83
CA HIS A 101 3.91 0.92 12.02
C HIS A 101 4.05 1.24 10.51
N LEU A 102 3.29 2.18 9.98
CA LEU A 102 3.34 2.56 8.57
C LEU A 102 4.62 3.33 8.21
N ARG A 103 5.22 4.06 9.17
CA ARG A 103 6.52 4.72 8.98
C ARG A 103 7.64 3.76 8.63
N GLN A 104 7.61 2.53 9.15
CA GLN A 104 8.60 1.49 8.83
C GLN A 104 8.59 1.09 7.35
N PHE A 105 7.48 1.34 6.64
CA PHE A 105 7.31 1.08 5.21
C PHE A 105 7.47 2.34 4.34
N GLY A 106 8.02 3.42 4.93
CA GLY A 106 8.28 4.65 4.19
C GLY A 106 7.08 5.60 4.09
N ALA A 107 5.99 5.37 4.83
CA ALA A 107 4.90 6.33 4.90
C ALA A 107 5.36 7.62 5.58
N VAL A 108 5.01 8.75 4.98
CA VAL A 108 5.40 10.10 5.44
C VAL A 108 4.18 11.02 5.46
N ASP A 109 4.17 11.92 6.44
CA ASP A 109 3.21 13.02 6.44
C ASP A 109 3.67 14.06 5.41
N ILE A 110 2.74 14.53 4.59
CA ILE A 110 2.98 15.61 3.62
C ILE A 110 2.03 16.77 3.86
N SER A 111 2.45 17.98 3.47
CA SER A 111 1.57 19.14 3.58
C SER A 111 0.35 19.00 2.67
N ARG A 112 -0.78 19.63 3.07
CA ARG A 112 -2.00 19.66 2.25
C ARG A 112 -1.74 20.15 0.83
N ALA A 113 -0.92 21.19 0.67
CA ALA A 113 -0.58 21.72 -0.64
C ALA A 113 0.11 20.67 -1.52
N ARG A 114 1.12 19.94 -0.98
CA ARG A 114 1.80 18.88 -1.68
C ARG A 114 0.86 17.71 -2.02
N TYR A 115 -0.01 17.34 -1.08
CA TYR A 115 -1.01 16.30 -1.30
C TYR A 115 -1.92 16.63 -2.48
N LEU A 116 -2.48 17.85 -2.53
CA LEU A 116 -3.36 18.29 -3.61
C LEU A 116 -2.66 18.33 -4.96
N THR A 117 -1.38 18.70 -5.00
CA THR A 117 -0.58 18.65 -6.24
C THR A 117 -0.40 17.19 -6.71
N GLN A 118 0.01 16.27 -5.82
CA GLN A 118 0.18 14.87 -6.17
C GLN A 118 -1.14 14.20 -6.57
N LEU A 119 -2.24 14.55 -5.89
CA LEU A 119 -3.57 14.06 -6.27
C LEU A 119 -3.94 14.54 -7.67
N ALA A 120 -3.78 15.83 -7.97
CA ALA A 120 -4.07 16.37 -9.29
C ALA A 120 -3.24 15.71 -10.41
N GLU A 121 -1.97 15.45 -10.16
CA GLU A 121 -1.10 14.70 -11.08
C GLU A 121 -1.60 13.26 -11.26
N SER A 122 -1.95 12.57 -10.17
CA SER A 122 -2.49 11.21 -10.21
C SER A 122 -3.79 11.10 -10.99
N MET A 123 -4.65 12.14 -10.94
CA MET A 123 -5.92 12.18 -11.68
C MET A 123 -5.74 12.22 -13.22
N GLN A 124 -4.55 12.52 -13.72
CA GLN A 124 -4.24 12.52 -15.16
C GLN A 124 -3.80 11.13 -15.66
N LEU A 125 -3.57 10.18 -14.78
CA LEU A 125 -3.09 8.85 -15.13
C LEU A 125 -4.25 7.89 -15.40
N ASP A 126 -4.05 6.92 -16.28
CA ASP A 126 -4.98 5.81 -16.53
C ASP A 126 -4.34 4.51 -16.01
N CYS A 127 -4.37 4.31 -14.70
CA CYS A 127 -3.80 3.14 -14.04
C CYS A 127 -4.84 2.04 -13.86
N ARG A 128 -4.39 0.78 -13.94
CA ARG A 128 -5.24 -0.40 -13.72
C ARG A 128 -4.67 -1.27 -12.62
N PHE A 129 -5.50 -1.54 -11.62
CA PHE A 129 -5.10 -2.39 -10.50
C PHE A 129 -4.90 -3.86 -10.93
N ASP A 130 -5.74 -4.38 -11.79
CA ASP A 130 -5.72 -5.77 -12.27
C ASP A 130 -4.88 -5.97 -13.55
N GLY A 131 -4.03 -5.00 -13.90
CA GLY A 131 -3.13 -5.11 -15.05
C GLY A 131 -2.15 -6.29 -14.90
N PRO A 132 -1.56 -6.78 -16.02
CA PRO A 132 -0.57 -7.83 -15.97
C PRO A 132 0.61 -7.41 -15.10
N ARG A 133 1.07 -8.31 -14.21
CA ARG A 133 2.30 -8.09 -13.44
C ARG A 133 3.45 -7.90 -14.41
N SER A 134 4.12 -6.77 -14.35
CA SER A 134 5.47 -6.66 -14.88
C SER A 134 6.34 -7.61 -14.05
N LEU A 135 6.76 -8.72 -14.66
CA LEU A 135 7.72 -9.64 -14.04
C LEU A 135 9.07 -8.93 -13.96
N ARG A 136 9.23 -8.05 -13.00
CA ARG A 136 10.55 -7.54 -12.60
C ARG A 136 11.26 -8.64 -11.80
N GLY A 137 11.53 -9.76 -12.47
CA GLY A 137 12.46 -10.78 -12.02
C GLY A 137 13.88 -10.31 -12.23
N GLY A 138 14.33 -9.33 -11.46
CA GLY A 138 15.75 -9.10 -11.26
C GLY A 138 16.23 -10.02 -10.12
N PRO A 139 17.43 -10.62 -10.21
CA PRO A 139 17.94 -11.46 -9.13
C PRO A 139 18.05 -10.65 -7.86
N VAL A 140 17.56 -11.23 -6.76
CA VAL A 140 17.78 -10.73 -5.40
C VAL A 140 19.30 -10.57 -5.25
N ARG A 141 19.79 -9.34 -5.18
CA ARG A 141 21.19 -9.09 -4.85
C ARG A 141 21.36 -9.50 -3.40
N GLU A 142 22.04 -10.60 -3.17
CA GLU A 142 22.55 -10.93 -1.85
C GLU A 142 23.40 -9.77 -1.33
N PRO A 143 23.27 -9.42 -0.03
CA PRO A 143 24.14 -8.42 0.57
C PRO A 143 25.58 -8.94 0.52
N ASN A 144 26.44 -8.22 -0.18
CA ASN A 144 27.87 -8.48 -0.28
C ASN A 144 28.50 -8.47 1.13
N ARG A 145 28.84 -9.65 1.66
CA ARG A 145 29.69 -9.81 2.84
C ARG A 145 31.16 -9.74 2.40
N SER A 146 31.66 -8.54 2.27
CA SER A 146 33.11 -8.35 2.26
C SER A 146 33.46 -7.31 3.34
N GLY A 147 34.22 -7.80 4.31
CA GLY A 147 34.74 -6.99 5.43
C GLY A 147 35.82 -6.01 4.96
N GLY A 148 35.95 -4.93 5.70
CA GLY A 148 37.02 -3.95 5.60
C GLY A 148 36.76 -2.84 6.61
N ARG A 149 37.56 -2.82 7.67
CA ARG A 149 37.63 -1.75 8.66
C ARG A 149 38.14 -0.48 8.00
N ASP A 150 37.60 0.72 8.34
CA ASP A 150 38.33 1.81 9.00
C ASP A 150 37.55 3.13 8.99
N SER A 151 37.50 3.74 10.18
CA SER A 151 37.56 5.18 10.51
C SER A 151 36.46 6.14 10.05
N ALA A 152 35.74 6.69 11.04
CA ALA A 152 34.95 7.93 11.02
C ALA A 152 35.90 9.18 11.02
N PRO A 153 35.41 10.47 10.94
CA PRO A 153 34.06 11.00 11.10
C PRO A 153 33.67 12.12 10.10
N GLY A 154 32.41 12.51 10.07
CA GLY A 154 32.08 13.87 9.65
C GLY A 154 30.74 14.08 8.94
N SER A 155 29.80 14.72 9.66
CA SER A 155 28.73 15.63 9.23
C SER A 155 27.54 15.12 8.41
N SER A 156 26.44 14.98 9.11
CA SER A 156 25.06 15.45 8.86
C SER A 156 24.66 15.87 7.46
N SER A 157 23.76 15.09 6.85
CA SER A 157 22.57 15.64 6.19
C SER A 157 21.49 14.55 6.14
N SER A 158 20.45 14.74 6.94
CA SER A 158 19.27 13.90 7.01
C SER A 158 18.39 14.11 5.78
N GLY A 159 18.52 13.25 4.79
CA GLY A 159 17.58 13.12 3.69
C GLY A 159 16.87 11.78 3.82
N ALA A 160 15.65 11.76 4.37
CA ALA A 160 14.82 10.58 4.37
C ALA A 160 14.46 10.22 2.91
N PRO A 161 14.59 8.95 2.50
CA PRO A 161 14.17 8.53 1.17
C PRO A 161 12.65 8.58 1.09
N SER A 162 12.11 9.49 0.28
CA SER A 162 10.72 9.44 -0.16
C SER A 162 10.56 8.21 -1.04
N ALA A 163 9.62 7.33 -0.72
CA ALA A 163 9.23 6.25 -1.61
C ALA A 163 8.54 6.87 -2.84
N ARG A 164 9.33 7.16 -3.86
CA ARG A 164 8.83 7.52 -5.19
C ARG A 164 8.93 6.28 -6.06
N CYS A 165 7.81 5.84 -6.64
CA CYS A 165 7.87 5.08 -7.85
C CYS A 165 8.49 5.99 -8.93
N ALA A 166 9.72 5.74 -9.32
CA ALA A 166 10.33 6.47 -10.43
C ALA A 166 9.58 6.11 -11.73
N PRO A 167 9.20 7.09 -12.58
CA PRO A 167 8.58 6.78 -13.85
C PRO A 167 9.58 5.99 -14.71
N SER A 168 9.11 4.86 -15.29
CA SER A 168 9.89 4.17 -16.30
C SER A 168 9.98 5.05 -17.53
N SER A 169 11.20 5.54 -17.85
CA SER A 169 11.51 6.17 -19.13
C SER A 169 11.22 5.16 -20.24
N ARG A 170 10.20 5.44 -21.04
CA ARG A 170 10.00 4.77 -22.33
C ARG A 170 10.95 5.43 -23.32
N SER A 171 11.89 4.67 -23.84
CA SER A 171 12.55 4.92 -25.14
C SER A 171 11.69 4.36 -26.24
#